data_24bf0be0b42e2fe932942335b28cc9a5
#
_entry.id   24bf0be0b42e2fe932942335b28cc9a5
#
_cell.length_a   1.000
_cell.length_b   1.000
_cell.length_c   1.000
_cell.angle_alpha   90.00
_cell.angle_beta   90.00
_cell.angle_gamma   90.00
#
_symmetry.space_group_name_H-M   'P 1'
#
loop_
_entity.id
_entity.type
_entity.pdbx_description
1 polymer ?
#
loop_
_entity_poly.entity_id
_entity_poly.type
_entity_poly.pdbx_seq_one_letter_code
_entity_poly.pdbx_strand_id
1 'polypeptide(L)'
;MHDSYMAKSRQQRRKREVAAVMTDVDGFCSRKCDELKGGTYSVGRYRHFRLKDKKKTRDISVLPYEDRCVQNAVKDAIQPLILRRMTDNMMGGLPGCGVLAKDKRHQVVATMRRLMNDRSLKYYLQGDVSKFYDHVDNVVSMRLIEKHVKDKRTLAVVRQHLFNQKKLAIGDPFSHLIANMNMSVIIRKAKEKYGRMVRIINFADDFIAFSKDKETLVNLRRDMRKWAKEMRLKFKTMYVRAVDSYDGCDTIATDRTITFCGYKFGRGFVHLTQRTKKRYVKARHKERSMGSYQGIIEVADTKELRKRIQIQDNKTMNNVNKIRRPFAGRPMKIDTMEGIRHTIVDFVEKASKQKDCESYFHIQAIADGLGLVVYSTGSQKICEFLKTKNRHDIPLRDMVIVHDWSGFYYDGTVYTDAEEEDMIRRQFGIPKGQ
;
A
#
# COMPACT_ATOMS: atom_id res chain seq x y z
N MET A 1 -13.22 -12.70 16.29
CA MET A 1 -11.94 -13.34 15.92
C MET A 1 -11.91 -13.77 14.45
N HIS A 2 -12.95 -14.41 13.94
CA HIS A 2 -13.05 -14.85 12.54
C HIS A 2 -12.75 -13.70 11.54
N ASP A 3 -13.39 -12.54 11.67
CA ASP A 3 -13.17 -11.40 10.77
C ASP A 3 -11.71 -10.88 10.83
N SER A 4 -11.14 -10.84 12.04
CA SER A 4 -9.74 -10.45 12.23
C SER A 4 -8.76 -11.45 11.59
N TYR A 5 -9.09 -12.74 11.60
CA TYR A 5 -8.37 -13.79 10.89
C TYR A 5 -8.50 -13.60 9.38
N MET A 6 -9.71 -13.46 8.86
CA MET A 6 -9.97 -13.30 7.42
C MET A 6 -9.28 -12.06 6.84
N ALA A 7 -9.30 -10.94 7.55
CA ALA A 7 -8.59 -9.74 7.15
C ALA A 7 -7.07 -9.95 7.09
N LYS A 8 -6.49 -10.71 8.03
CA LYS A 8 -5.05 -10.97 8.12
C LYS A 8 -4.57 -11.98 7.10
N SER A 9 -5.39 -12.99 6.75
CA SER A 9 -5.04 -14.09 5.87
C SER A 9 -5.05 -13.74 4.38
N ARG A 10 -5.84 -12.76 3.94
CA ARG A 10 -6.07 -12.40 2.53
C ARG A 10 -4.81 -12.34 1.66
N GLN A 11 -3.71 -11.77 2.19
CA GLN A 11 -2.46 -11.59 1.44
C GLN A 11 -1.40 -12.67 1.71
N GLN A 12 -1.67 -13.63 2.61
CA GLN A 12 -0.67 -14.57 3.11
C GLN A 12 -1.07 -16.04 2.98
N ARG A 13 -2.11 -16.36 2.18
CA ARG A 13 -2.65 -17.72 2.02
C ARG A 13 -1.65 -18.80 1.64
N ARG A 14 -0.56 -18.42 0.95
CA ARG A 14 0.50 -19.36 0.53
C ARG A 14 1.52 -19.72 1.62
N LYS A 15 1.44 -19.09 2.80
CA LYS A 15 2.33 -19.40 3.90
C LYS A 15 1.83 -20.64 4.67
N ARG A 16 2.72 -21.56 5.00
CA ARG A 16 2.39 -22.80 5.74
C ARG A 16 1.61 -22.54 7.03
N GLU A 17 2.02 -21.54 7.82
CA GLU A 17 1.33 -21.15 9.07
C GLU A 17 -0.12 -20.71 8.84
N VAL A 18 -0.39 -20.06 7.70
CA VAL A 18 -1.74 -19.59 7.33
C VAL A 18 -2.56 -20.76 6.81
N ALA A 19 -1.96 -21.62 5.97
CA ALA A 19 -2.62 -22.79 5.41
C ALA A 19 -3.10 -23.74 6.51
N ALA A 20 -2.27 -23.98 7.53
CA ALA A 20 -2.64 -24.82 8.67
C ALA A 20 -3.89 -24.32 9.42
N VAL A 21 -4.02 -23.00 9.62
CA VAL A 21 -5.22 -22.43 10.24
C VAL A 21 -6.41 -22.40 9.28
N MET A 22 -6.16 -22.29 7.96
CA MET A 22 -7.22 -22.31 6.95
C MET A 22 -7.92 -23.66 6.81
N THR A 23 -7.29 -24.75 7.23
CA THR A 23 -7.90 -26.08 7.21
C THR A 23 -9.14 -26.16 8.13
N ASP A 24 -9.10 -25.45 9.27
CA ASP A 24 -10.21 -25.39 10.24
C ASP A 24 -10.20 -24.03 10.93
N VAL A 25 -10.80 -23.02 10.28
CA VAL A 25 -10.85 -21.64 10.79
C VAL A 25 -11.77 -21.54 12.02
N ASP A 26 -12.91 -22.21 11.99
CA ASP A 26 -13.91 -22.12 13.05
C ASP A 26 -13.42 -22.85 14.33
N GLY A 27 -12.83 -24.01 14.19
CA GLY A 27 -12.20 -24.72 15.30
C GLY A 27 -11.00 -23.93 15.87
N PHE A 28 -10.19 -23.28 15.03
CA PHE A 28 -9.15 -22.37 15.49
C PHE A 28 -9.72 -21.21 16.29
N CYS A 29 -10.76 -20.55 15.77
CA CYS A 29 -11.39 -19.41 16.43
C CYS A 29 -12.03 -19.83 17.76
N SER A 30 -12.71 -20.99 17.80
CA SER A 30 -13.32 -21.54 19.02
C SER A 30 -12.26 -21.79 20.09
N ARG A 31 -11.22 -22.54 19.77
CA ARG A 31 -10.10 -22.82 20.71
C ARG A 31 -9.50 -21.54 21.28
N LYS A 32 -9.19 -20.55 20.41
CA LYS A 32 -8.62 -19.28 20.87
C LYS A 32 -9.60 -18.44 21.70
N CYS A 33 -10.89 -18.51 21.41
CA CYS A 33 -11.90 -17.88 22.24
C CYS A 33 -12.00 -18.53 23.64
N ASP A 34 -11.92 -19.85 23.71
CA ASP A 34 -11.97 -20.59 24.98
C ASP A 34 -10.71 -20.34 25.82
N GLU A 35 -9.52 -20.32 25.20
CA GLU A 35 -8.28 -19.91 25.86
C GLU A 35 -8.37 -18.48 26.44
N LEU A 36 -8.93 -17.53 25.68
CA LEU A 36 -9.11 -16.15 26.12
C LEU A 36 -10.15 -16.01 27.24
N LYS A 37 -11.28 -16.71 27.14
CA LYS A 37 -12.33 -16.72 28.16
C LYS A 37 -11.87 -17.39 29.44
N GLY A 38 -11.17 -18.51 29.31
CA GLY A 38 -10.61 -19.28 30.42
C GLY A 38 -9.35 -18.67 31.06
N GLY A 39 -8.78 -17.64 30.44
CA GLY A 39 -7.53 -17.00 30.92
C GLY A 39 -6.28 -17.85 30.74
N THR A 40 -6.34 -18.90 29.92
CA THR A 40 -5.23 -19.84 29.66
C THR A 40 -4.38 -19.42 28.45
N TYR A 41 -4.82 -18.39 27.69
CA TYR A 41 -4.07 -17.88 26.58
C TYR A 41 -2.71 -17.34 27.01
N SER A 42 -1.66 -17.78 26.31
CA SER A 42 -0.29 -17.31 26.47
C SER A 42 0.29 -16.89 25.12
N VAL A 43 0.82 -15.69 25.04
CA VAL A 43 1.40 -15.15 23.80
C VAL A 43 2.77 -15.82 23.52
N GLY A 44 2.96 -16.29 22.29
CA GLY A 44 4.21 -16.88 21.83
C GLY A 44 5.35 -15.87 21.69
N ARG A 45 6.56 -16.38 21.49
CA ARG A 45 7.78 -15.56 21.36
C ARG A 45 7.85 -14.90 20.00
N TYR A 46 8.33 -13.67 19.96
CA TYR A 46 8.65 -12.97 18.72
C TYR A 46 9.84 -13.59 18.00
N ARG A 47 9.73 -13.73 16.68
CA ARG A 47 10.87 -13.96 15.79
C ARG A 47 11.43 -12.61 15.34
N HIS A 48 12.74 -12.45 15.41
CA HIS A 48 13.44 -11.22 15.04
C HIS A 48 14.22 -11.42 13.75
N PHE A 49 14.16 -10.44 12.85
CA PHE A 49 14.99 -10.41 11.66
C PHE A 49 15.28 -8.97 11.24
N ARG A 50 16.38 -8.78 10.53
CA ARG A 50 16.80 -7.47 10.03
C ARG A 50 16.32 -7.28 8.60
N LEU A 51 15.59 -6.19 8.38
CA LEU A 51 15.18 -5.77 7.04
C LEU A 51 16.03 -4.57 6.61
N LYS A 52 16.80 -4.77 5.54
CA LYS A 52 17.60 -3.67 4.95
C LYS A 52 16.72 -2.85 4.01
N ASP A 53 16.24 -1.69 4.46
CA ASP A 53 15.50 -0.74 3.62
C ASP A 53 16.48 0.33 3.11
N LYS A 54 17.10 0.06 1.96
CA LYS A 54 18.06 0.88 1.20
C LYS A 54 19.23 1.46 2.01
N LYS A 55 18.97 2.40 2.93
CA LYS A 55 20.00 3.07 3.76
C LYS A 55 19.81 2.86 5.26
N LYS A 56 18.72 2.19 5.66
CA LYS A 56 18.43 1.93 7.08
C LYS A 56 18.15 0.46 7.29
N THR A 57 18.83 -0.14 8.22
CA THR A 57 18.48 -1.47 8.74
C THR A 57 17.43 -1.29 9.82
N ARG A 58 16.35 -2.07 9.74
CA ARG A 58 15.28 -2.09 10.74
C ARG A 58 15.20 -3.47 11.34
N ASP A 59 15.18 -3.53 12.66
CA ASP A 59 14.90 -4.76 13.38
C ASP A 59 13.37 -4.97 13.36
N ILE A 60 12.94 -6.02 12.70
CA ILE A 60 11.52 -6.38 12.59
C ILE A 60 11.26 -7.52 13.54
N SER A 61 10.18 -7.42 14.29
CA SER A 61 9.72 -8.44 15.22
C SER A 61 8.35 -8.95 14.78
N VAL A 62 8.21 -10.26 14.65
CA VAL A 62 6.98 -10.89 14.17
C VAL A 62 6.56 -11.99 15.12
N LEU A 63 5.32 -11.91 15.60
CA LEU A 63 4.67 -12.99 16.36
C LEU A 63 4.32 -14.19 15.47
N PRO A 64 4.16 -15.38 16.04
CA PRO A 64 3.48 -16.50 15.39
C PRO A 64 2.16 -16.05 14.77
N TYR A 65 1.72 -16.73 13.71
CA TYR A 65 0.54 -16.29 12.97
C TYR A 65 -0.73 -16.27 13.82
N GLU A 66 -0.93 -17.30 14.66
CA GLU A 66 -2.07 -17.41 15.58
C GLU A 66 -2.13 -16.21 16.55
N ASP A 67 -1.00 -15.87 17.16
CA ASP A 67 -0.93 -14.73 18.09
C ASP A 67 -1.18 -13.39 17.39
N ARG A 68 -0.78 -13.27 16.10
CA ARG A 68 -1.14 -12.09 15.30
C ARG A 68 -2.64 -11.98 15.06
N CYS A 69 -3.35 -13.10 14.96
CA CYS A 69 -4.81 -13.11 14.83
C CYS A 69 -5.47 -12.66 16.14
N VAL A 70 -5.02 -13.22 17.28
CA VAL A 70 -5.48 -12.82 18.62
C VAL A 70 -5.19 -11.34 18.87
N GLN A 71 -3.97 -10.90 18.62
CA GLN A 71 -3.55 -9.51 18.80
C GLN A 71 -4.39 -8.55 17.96
N ASN A 72 -4.70 -8.93 16.70
CA ASN A 72 -5.54 -8.11 15.83
C ASN A 72 -6.99 -8.05 16.34
N ALA A 73 -7.54 -9.17 16.82
CA ALA A 73 -8.88 -9.20 17.42
C ALA A 73 -8.96 -8.32 18.68
N VAL A 74 -7.98 -8.41 19.56
CA VAL A 74 -7.88 -7.55 20.76
C VAL A 74 -7.73 -6.09 20.36
N LYS A 75 -6.87 -5.77 19.39
CA LYS A 75 -6.72 -4.41 18.87
C LYS A 75 -8.05 -3.89 18.33
N ASP A 76 -8.78 -4.67 17.54
CA ASP A 76 -10.05 -4.25 16.95
C ASP A 76 -11.12 -4.00 18.03
N ALA A 77 -11.10 -4.77 19.12
CA ALA A 77 -12.00 -4.57 20.27
C ALA A 77 -11.69 -3.28 21.05
N ILE A 78 -10.41 -3.00 21.33
CA ILE A 78 -10.04 -1.83 22.17
C ILE A 78 -9.86 -0.54 21.36
N GLN A 79 -9.59 -0.61 20.06
CA GLN A 79 -9.33 0.55 19.21
C GLN A 79 -10.47 1.58 19.24
N PRO A 80 -11.76 1.24 19.14
CA PRO A 80 -12.84 2.23 19.21
C PRO A 80 -12.87 2.99 20.54
N LEU A 81 -12.56 2.32 21.65
CA LEU A 81 -12.51 2.92 22.99
C LEU A 81 -11.38 3.94 23.11
N ILE A 82 -10.22 3.62 22.54
CA ILE A 82 -9.05 4.49 22.53
C ILE A 82 -9.28 5.68 21.57
N LEU A 83 -9.81 5.42 20.37
CA LEU A 83 -10.01 6.45 19.35
C LEU A 83 -10.98 7.55 19.77
N ARG A 84 -12.01 7.23 20.57
CA ARG A 84 -12.94 8.24 21.13
C ARG A 84 -12.24 9.34 21.93
N ARG A 85 -11.06 9.07 22.45
CA ARG A 85 -10.27 9.99 23.29
C ARG A 85 -9.07 10.58 22.55
N MET A 86 -8.80 10.13 21.33
CA MET A 86 -7.78 10.74 20.48
C MET A 86 -8.34 12.03 19.86
N THR A 87 -7.45 13.00 19.67
CA THR A 87 -7.86 14.28 19.07
C THR A 87 -8.07 14.13 17.57
N ASP A 88 -8.99 14.92 16.98
CA ASP A 88 -9.27 14.93 15.54
C ASP A 88 -8.06 15.25 14.65
N ASN A 89 -7.03 15.88 15.23
CA ASN A 89 -5.79 16.20 14.51
C ASN A 89 -4.82 15.00 14.43
N MET A 90 -5.16 13.86 15.03
CA MET A 90 -4.39 12.63 14.90
C MET A 90 -4.65 12.00 13.54
N MET A 91 -4.00 12.53 12.51
CA MET A 91 -4.11 12.07 11.13
C MET A 91 -3.13 10.92 10.81
N GLY A 92 -2.48 10.35 11.82
CA GLY A 92 -1.58 9.21 11.66
C GLY A 92 -2.30 7.98 11.18
N GLY A 93 -1.70 7.24 10.25
CA GLY A 93 -2.25 6.00 9.73
C GLY A 93 -2.41 4.96 10.83
N LEU A 94 -3.65 4.68 11.26
CA LEU A 94 -3.96 3.52 12.07
C LEU A 94 -4.12 2.33 11.13
N PRO A 95 -3.30 1.28 11.25
CA PRO A 95 -3.45 0.08 10.43
C PRO A 95 -4.80 -0.58 10.71
N GLY A 96 -5.42 -1.09 9.68
CA GLY A 96 -6.70 -1.80 9.78
C GLY A 96 -7.95 -0.96 9.54
N CYS A 97 -7.80 0.35 9.32
CA CYS A 97 -8.89 1.21 8.87
C CYS A 97 -8.88 1.34 7.32
N GLY A 98 -8.90 0.25 6.58
CA GLY A 98 -8.82 0.12 5.13
C GLY A 98 -9.16 1.36 4.29
N VAL A 99 -10.42 1.77 4.26
CA VAL A 99 -10.90 2.99 3.58
C VAL A 99 -10.35 4.26 4.25
N LEU A 100 -10.24 4.28 5.57
CA LEU A 100 -9.77 5.42 6.35
C LEU A 100 -8.29 5.78 6.12
N ALA A 101 -7.45 4.87 5.66
CA ALA A 101 -6.04 5.15 5.38
C ALA A 101 -5.84 6.04 4.12
N LYS A 102 -6.66 5.87 3.09
CA LYS A 102 -6.72 6.75 1.92
C LYS A 102 -7.21 8.16 2.32
N ASP A 103 -8.31 8.19 3.06
CA ASP A 103 -8.97 9.43 3.46
C ASP A 103 -8.09 10.28 4.39
N LYS A 104 -7.31 9.65 5.29
CA LYS A 104 -6.44 10.39 6.22
C LYS A 104 -5.31 11.13 5.54
N ARG A 105 -4.68 10.55 4.51
CA ARG A 105 -3.64 11.26 3.73
C ARG A 105 -4.24 12.40 2.94
N HIS A 106 -5.41 12.22 2.33
CA HIS A 106 -6.18 13.26 1.67
C HIS A 106 -6.53 14.38 2.65
N GLN A 107 -6.99 14.05 3.86
CA GLN A 107 -7.28 15.01 4.92
C GLN A 107 -6.04 15.79 5.35
N VAL A 108 -4.87 15.14 5.52
CA VAL A 108 -3.62 15.84 5.81
C VAL A 108 -3.28 16.83 4.72
N VAL A 109 -3.33 16.42 3.45
CA VAL A 109 -3.01 17.31 2.32
C VAL A 109 -4.01 18.46 2.23
N ALA A 110 -5.31 18.19 2.34
CA ALA A 110 -6.36 19.22 2.33
C ALA A 110 -6.19 20.21 3.48
N THR A 111 -5.92 19.73 4.70
CA THR A 111 -5.70 20.57 5.86
C THR A 111 -4.43 21.41 5.71
N MET A 112 -3.33 20.80 5.27
CA MET A 112 -2.08 21.53 5.00
C MET A 112 -2.26 22.59 3.93
N ARG A 113 -2.95 22.28 2.82
CA ARG A 113 -3.26 23.26 1.74
C ARG A 113 -4.03 24.45 2.30
N ARG A 114 -5.04 24.20 3.14
CA ARG A 114 -5.82 25.28 3.79
C ARG A 114 -4.95 26.13 4.72
N LEU A 115 -4.12 25.51 5.57
CA LEU A 115 -3.25 26.22 6.50
C LEU A 115 -2.15 27.02 5.77
N MET A 116 -1.58 26.49 4.70
CA MET A 116 -0.62 27.21 3.86
C MET A 116 -1.22 28.43 3.17
N ASN A 117 -2.50 28.38 2.79
CA ASN A 117 -3.21 29.48 2.14
C ASN A 117 -3.71 30.54 3.15
N ASP A 118 -3.76 30.23 4.44
CA ASP A 118 -4.10 31.20 5.49
C ASP A 118 -2.92 32.15 5.73
N ARG A 119 -3.01 33.36 5.16
CA ARG A 119 -1.97 34.39 5.27
C ARG A 119 -1.79 34.93 6.69
N SER A 120 -2.76 34.69 7.59
CA SER A 120 -2.62 35.06 8.99
C SER A 120 -1.61 34.18 9.74
N LEU A 121 -1.35 32.98 9.26
CA LEU A 121 -0.38 32.06 9.84
C LEU A 121 1.02 32.36 9.30
N LYS A 122 1.83 33.01 10.11
CA LYS A 122 3.15 33.52 9.71
C LYS A 122 4.29 32.57 10.07
N TYR A 123 4.10 31.71 11.06
CA TYR A 123 5.15 30.85 11.60
C TYR A 123 4.66 29.40 11.68
N TYR A 124 5.61 28.47 11.61
CA TYR A 124 5.35 27.07 11.88
C TYR A 124 6.43 26.45 12.76
N LEU A 125 6.02 25.48 13.57
CA LEU A 125 6.87 24.59 14.35
C LEU A 125 6.75 23.20 13.73
N GLN A 126 7.87 22.59 13.38
CA GLN A 126 7.90 21.21 12.90
C GLN A 126 8.87 20.37 13.74
N GLY A 127 8.50 19.12 13.97
CA GLY A 127 9.31 18.20 14.75
C GLY A 127 8.97 16.74 14.47
N ASP A 128 9.89 15.88 14.92
CA ASP A 128 9.88 14.43 14.77
C ASP A 128 10.25 13.79 16.10
N VAL A 129 9.61 12.67 16.46
CA VAL A 129 9.96 11.91 17.67
C VAL A 129 11.14 11.00 17.38
N SER A 130 12.17 11.09 18.24
CA SER A 130 13.38 10.28 18.09
C SER A 130 13.07 8.82 18.35
N LYS A 131 13.39 7.95 17.38
CA LYS A 131 13.24 6.49 17.51
C LYS A 131 11.91 6.10 18.18
N PHE A 132 10.78 6.61 17.63
CA PHE A 132 9.48 6.61 18.30
C PHE A 132 9.11 5.25 18.89
N TYR A 133 9.15 4.19 18.09
CA TYR A 133 8.82 2.82 18.53
C TYR A 133 9.77 2.27 19.61
N ASP A 134 11.02 2.71 19.60
CA ASP A 134 12.01 2.30 20.59
C ASP A 134 11.82 2.97 21.96
N HIS A 135 11.24 4.18 21.97
CA HIS A 135 11.11 5.01 23.18
C HIS A 135 9.70 5.01 23.77
N VAL A 136 8.70 4.42 23.11
CA VAL A 136 7.39 4.28 23.75
C VAL A 136 7.51 3.34 24.95
N ASP A 137 7.18 3.86 26.13
CA ASP A 137 7.24 3.12 27.37
C ASP A 137 5.98 2.27 27.57
N ASN A 138 6.19 0.97 27.80
CA ASN A 138 5.10 0.00 27.96
C ASN A 138 4.28 0.25 29.24
N VAL A 139 4.91 0.72 30.32
CA VAL A 139 4.19 1.01 31.59
C VAL A 139 3.29 2.22 31.42
N VAL A 140 3.83 3.30 30.80
CA VAL A 140 3.03 4.50 30.48
C VAL A 140 1.88 4.13 29.56
N SER A 141 2.14 3.32 28.54
CA SER A 141 1.13 2.87 27.57
C SER A 141 0.02 2.04 28.24
N MET A 142 0.41 1.11 29.13
CA MET A 142 -0.56 0.29 29.87
C MET A 142 -1.48 1.15 30.72
N ARG A 143 -0.94 2.11 31.48
CA ARG A 143 -1.71 3.06 32.27
C ARG A 143 -2.71 3.87 31.42
N LEU A 144 -2.33 4.23 30.19
CA LEU A 144 -3.23 4.91 29.27
C LEU A 144 -4.38 3.99 28.81
N ILE A 145 -4.08 2.72 28.51
CA ILE A 145 -5.09 1.75 28.08
C ILE A 145 -6.09 1.48 29.21
N GLU A 146 -5.61 1.30 30.44
CA GLU A 146 -6.42 1.05 31.64
C GLU A 146 -7.45 2.18 31.92
N LYS A 147 -7.19 3.41 31.46
CA LYS A 147 -8.16 4.51 31.51
C LYS A 147 -9.39 4.27 30.63
N HIS A 148 -9.21 3.52 29.55
CA HIS A 148 -10.25 3.35 28.51
C HIS A 148 -10.85 1.95 28.48
N VAL A 149 -10.07 0.94 28.84
CA VAL A 149 -10.47 -0.48 28.88
C VAL A 149 -10.62 -0.89 30.34
N LYS A 150 -11.78 -1.45 30.73
CA LYS A 150 -12.07 -1.85 32.11
C LYS A 150 -12.13 -3.35 32.30
N ASP A 151 -12.32 -4.10 31.23
CA ASP A 151 -12.35 -5.57 31.31
C ASP A 151 -10.97 -6.13 31.66
N LYS A 152 -10.90 -6.81 32.82
CA LYS A 152 -9.67 -7.34 33.38
C LYS A 152 -9.02 -8.42 32.50
N ARG A 153 -9.84 -9.25 31.83
CA ARG A 153 -9.36 -10.30 30.91
C ARG A 153 -8.72 -9.69 29.68
N THR A 154 -9.37 -8.73 29.05
CA THR A 154 -8.78 -7.97 27.94
C THR A 154 -7.49 -7.28 28.34
N LEU A 155 -7.44 -6.64 29.51
CA LEU A 155 -6.23 -6.01 30.02
C LEU A 155 -5.09 -7.01 30.26
N ALA A 156 -5.40 -8.23 30.74
CA ALA A 156 -4.40 -9.29 30.91
C ALA A 156 -3.76 -9.69 29.57
N VAL A 157 -4.57 -9.86 28.51
CA VAL A 157 -4.07 -10.19 27.17
C VAL A 157 -3.27 -9.02 26.59
N VAL A 158 -3.76 -7.78 26.72
CA VAL A 158 -3.03 -6.58 26.30
C VAL A 158 -1.67 -6.49 27.00
N ARG A 159 -1.62 -6.77 28.30
CA ARG A 159 -0.38 -6.78 29.08
C ARG A 159 0.61 -7.82 28.57
N GLN A 160 0.15 -9.04 28.25
CA GLN A 160 1.02 -10.06 27.66
C GLN A 160 1.64 -9.59 26.34
N HIS A 161 0.85 -9.03 25.42
CA HIS A 161 1.36 -8.53 24.16
C HIS A 161 2.31 -7.34 24.32
N LEU A 162 1.99 -6.41 25.22
CA LEU A 162 2.74 -5.18 25.40
C LEU A 162 4.11 -5.43 26.07
N PHE A 163 4.15 -6.35 27.04
CA PHE A 163 5.39 -6.64 27.81
C PHE A 163 6.19 -7.83 27.27
N ASN A 164 5.72 -8.49 26.21
CA ASN A 164 6.48 -9.55 25.53
C ASN A 164 7.77 -9.04 24.87
N GLN A 165 7.89 -7.72 24.71
CA GLN A 165 9.11 -7.04 24.24
C GLN A 165 9.38 -5.77 25.04
N LYS A 166 10.67 -5.39 25.10
CA LYS A 166 11.09 -4.11 25.72
C LYS A 166 10.68 -2.88 24.90
N LYS A 167 10.42 -3.05 23.60
CA LYS A 167 10.14 -2.00 22.63
C LYS A 167 8.88 -2.37 21.81
N LEU A 168 8.22 -1.37 21.24
CA LEU A 168 7.14 -1.65 20.29
C LEU A 168 7.68 -2.33 19.02
N ALA A 169 7.03 -3.42 18.61
CA ALA A 169 7.40 -4.17 17.42
C ALA A 169 7.13 -3.35 16.15
N ILE A 170 8.16 -3.18 15.30
CA ILE A 170 7.98 -2.54 13.99
C ILE A 170 7.26 -3.52 13.06
N GLY A 171 6.16 -3.06 12.46
CA GLY A 171 5.32 -3.85 11.56
C GLY A 171 4.11 -4.51 12.23
N ASP A 172 3.96 -4.29 13.51
CA ASP A 172 2.84 -4.76 14.30
C ASP A 172 1.70 -3.71 14.35
N PRO A 173 0.45 -4.07 13.96
CA PRO A 173 -0.70 -3.17 14.01
C PRO A 173 -1.04 -2.66 15.42
N PHE A 174 -0.82 -3.48 16.43
CA PHE A 174 -1.05 -3.10 17.83
C PHE A 174 -0.07 -2.01 18.27
N SER A 175 1.22 -2.15 17.90
CA SER A 175 2.24 -1.14 18.16
C SER A 175 1.90 0.22 17.54
N HIS A 176 1.27 0.24 16.36
CA HIS A 176 0.80 1.50 15.76
C HIS A 176 -0.29 2.19 16.60
N LEU A 177 -1.25 1.44 17.12
CA LEU A 177 -2.30 1.99 17.98
C LEU A 177 -1.69 2.60 19.25
N ILE A 178 -0.78 1.86 19.90
CA ILE A 178 -0.12 2.28 21.14
C ILE A 178 0.73 3.54 20.92
N ALA A 179 1.54 3.57 19.86
CA ALA A 179 2.36 4.73 19.52
C ALA A 179 1.52 5.99 19.28
N ASN A 180 0.46 5.87 18.48
CA ASN A 180 -0.45 7.00 18.23
C ASN A 180 -1.19 7.45 19.49
N MET A 181 -1.61 6.52 20.35
CA MET A 181 -2.24 6.85 21.64
C MET A 181 -1.29 7.68 22.52
N ASN A 182 -0.02 7.30 22.63
CA ASN A 182 0.97 8.05 23.40
C ASN A 182 1.16 9.47 22.83
N MET A 183 1.29 9.62 21.51
CA MET A 183 1.43 10.93 20.88
C MET A 183 0.17 11.79 21.06
N SER A 184 -1.02 11.19 21.07
CA SER A 184 -2.29 11.90 21.24
C SER A 184 -2.40 12.66 22.56
N VAL A 185 -1.75 12.16 23.62
CA VAL A 185 -1.71 12.85 24.93
C VAL A 185 -0.99 14.19 24.80
N ILE A 186 0.15 14.23 24.11
CA ILE A 186 0.93 15.46 23.90
C ILE A 186 0.13 16.46 23.03
N ILE A 187 -0.46 15.96 21.94
CA ILE A 187 -1.25 16.80 21.03
C ILE A 187 -2.49 17.37 21.73
N ARG A 188 -3.16 16.58 22.57
CA ARG A 188 -4.30 17.03 23.36
C ARG A 188 -3.91 18.13 24.35
N LYS A 189 -2.83 17.94 25.12
CA LYS A 189 -2.31 18.99 26.02
C LYS A 189 -1.99 20.28 25.26
N ALA A 190 -1.44 20.17 24.07
CA ALA A 190 -1.17 21.32 23.21
C ALA A 190 -2.47 22.04 22.82
N LYS A 191 -3.50 21.30 22.40
CA LYS A 191 -4.81 21.88 22.07
C LYS A 191 -5.50 22.53 23.27
N GLU A 192 -5.46 21.85 24.42
CA GLU A 192 -6.06 22.35 25.66
C GLU A 192 -5.41 23.68 26.09
N LYS A 193 -4.07 23.75 26.05
CA LYS A 193 -3.34 24.94 26.51
C LYS A 193 -3.37 26.10 25.51
N TYR A 194 -3.20 25.82 24.23
CA TYR A 194 -3.03 26.87 23.20
C TYR A 194 -4.28 27.14 22.38
N GLY A 195 -5.27 26.25 22.42
CA GLY A 195 -6.58 26.45 21.78
C GLY A 195 -6.49 26.89 20.33
N ARG A 196 -7.14 28.03 20.04
CA ARG A 196 -7.19 28.60 18.68
C ARG A 196 -5.91 29.31 18.24
N MET A 197 -4.98 29.60 19.16
CA MET A 197 -3.69 30.24 18.83
C MET A 197 -2.78 29.34 17.98
N VAL A 198 -2.99 28.03 18.02
CA VAL A 198 -2.17 27.05 17.31
C VAL A 198 -3.04 26.12 16.47
N ARG A 199 -2.65 25.92 15.23
CA ARG A 199 -3.19 24.87 14.33
C ARG A 199 -2.19 23.75 14.22
N ILE A 200 -2.48 22.60 14.83
CA ILE A 200 -1.53 21.46 14.88
C ILE A 200 -2.04 20.28 14.07
N ILE A 201 -1.15 19.67 13.30
CA ILE A 201 -1.35 18.40 12.57
C ILE A 201 -0.31 17.42 13.06
N ASN A 202 -0.73 16.19 13.33
CA ASN A 202 0.18 15.10 13.67
C ASN A 202 -0.02 13.93 12.69
N PHE A 203 1.06 13.33 12.26
CA PHE A 203 1.05 12.14 11.41
C PHE A 203 2.11 11.15 11.90
N ALA A 204 1.70 10.15 12.68
CA ALA A 204 2.57 9.21 13.39
C ALA A 204 3.58 9.93 14.30
N ASP A 205 4.87 9.83 14.01
CA ASP A 205 5.98 10.47 14.70
C ASP A 205 6.22 11.93 14.30
N ASP A 206 5.73 12.32 13.10
CA ASP A 206 5.87 13.66 12.58
C ASP A 206 4.72 14.57 13.04
N PHE A 207 5.01 15.84 13.37
CA PHE A 207 3.99 16.84 13.58
C PHE A 207 4.39 18.20 13.02
N ILE A 208 3.39 19.03 12.74
CA ILE A 208 3.57 20.41 12.35
C ILE A 208 2.48 21.27 13.01
N ALA A 209 2.87 22.45 13.51
CA ALA A 209 1.98 23.40 14.14
C ALA A 209 2.19 24.80 13.55
N PHE A 210 1.11 25.53 13.32
CA PHE A 210 1.12 26.88 12.77
C PHE A 210 0.57 27.86 13.78
N SER A 211 1.10 29.10 13.77
CA SER A 211 0.60 30.22 14.56
C SER A 211 0.83 31.55 13.83
N LYS A 212 0.09 32.57 14.23
CA LYS A 212 0.33 33.97 13.84
C LYS A 212 1.57 34.54 14.48
N ASP A 213 1.89 34.07 15.69
CA ASP A 213 2.95 34.54 16.55
C ASP A 213 4.06 33.51 16.77
N LYS A 214 5.31 33.97 16.65
CA LYS A 214 6.51 33.15 16.83
C LYS A 214 6.70 32.69 18.27
N GLU A 215 6.42 33.58 19.23
CA GLU A 215 6.61 33.31 20.64
C GLU A 215 5.69 32.18 21.13
N THR A 216 4.43 32.19 20.70
CA THR A 216 3.47 31.10 20.93
C THR A 216 4.04 29.75 20.51
N LEU A 217 4.71 29.65 19.35
CA LEU A 217 5.32 28.40 18.90
C LEU A 217 6.61 28.05 19.67
N VAL A 218 7.37 29.04 20.12
CA VAL A 218 8.54 28.82 20.99
C VAL A 218 8.09 28.24 22.34
N ASN A 219 7.02 28.81 22.92
CA ASN A 219 6.42 28.33 24.16
C ASN A 219 5.83 26.91 23.96
N LEU A 220 5.10 26.67 22.88
CA LEU A 220 4.61 25.34 22.53
C LEU A 220 5.74 24.32 22.42
N ARG A 221 6.85 24.68 21.76
CA ARG A 221 8.04 23.80 21.64
C ARG A 221 8.60 23.39 23.00
N ARG A 222 8.69 24.36 23.94
CA ARG A 222 9.13 24.11 25.30
C ARG A 222 8.20 23.15 26.04
N ASP A 223 6.91 23.41 25.96
CA ASP A 223 5.90 22.64 26.65
C ASP A 223 5.77 21.20 26.08
N MET A 224 5.79 21.07 24.76
CA MET A 224 5.79 19.74 24.11
C MET A 224 7.01 18.89 24.56
N ARG A 225 8.19 19.49 24.71
CA ARG A 225 9.36 18.78 25.24
C ARG A 225 9.15 18.34 26.69
N LYS A 226 8.52 19.17 27.52
CA LYS A 226 8.17 18.83 28.90
C LYS A 226 7.20 17.65 28.93
N TRP A 227 6.10 17.72 28.17
CA TRP A 227 5.10 16.66 28.10
C TRP A 227 5.66 15.36 27.49
N ALA A 228 6.53 15.47 26.51
CA ALA A 228 7.22 14.29 25.96
C ALA A 228 8.08 13.59 27.03
N LYS A 229 8.80 14.36 27.88
CA LYS A 229 9.56 13.81 29.01
C LYS A 229 8.67 13.09 30.01
N GLU A 230 7.48 13.62 30.31
CA GLU A 230 6.49 12.97 31.17
C GLU A 230 6.01 11.63 30.57
N MET A 231 5.93 11.55 29.24
CA MET A 231 5.59 10.35 28.49
C MET A 231 6.80 9.44 28.20
N ARG A 232 7.97 9.75 28.73
CA ARG A 232 9.26 9.08 28.44
C ARG A 232 9.63 9.08 26.95
N LEU A 233 9.11 10.05 26.19
CA LEU A 233 9.43 10.29 24.79
C LEU A 233 10.45 11.41 24.67
N LYS A 234 11.16 11.44 23.52
CA LYS A 234 12.12 12.49 23.20
C LYS A 234 11.91 12.97 21.76
N PHE A 235 11.71 14.27 21.60
CA PHE A 235 11.76 14.86 20.26
C PHE A 235 13.20 14.95 19.77
N LYS A 236 13.39 14.69 18.50
CA LYS A 236 14.67 14.82 17.82
C LYS A 236 15.00 16.31 17.64
N THR A 237 14.68 16.86 16.51
CA THR A 237 14.88 18.28 16.23
C THR A 237 13.50 18.95 16.09
N MET A 238 13.34 20.06 16.79
CA MET A 238 12.14 20.90 16.69
C MET A 238 12.58 22.30 16.30
N TYR A 239 12.09 22.81 15.21
CA TYR A 239 12.43 24.14 14.73
C TYR A 239 11.19 24.98 14.47
N VAL A 240 11.29 26.28 14.82
CA VAL A 240 10.30 27.30 14.52
C VAL A 240 10.86 28.13 13.37
N ARG A 241 10.08 28.27 12.29
CA ARG A 241 10.44 29.05 11.10
C ARG A 241 9.28 29.89 10.64
N ALA A 242 9.56 30.95 9.86
CA ALA A 242 8.52 31.68 9.16
C ALA A 242 8.03 30.86 7.95
N VAL A 243 6.73 30.99 7.63
CA VAL A 243 6.12 30.31 6.48
C VAL A 243 6.64 30.88 5.16
N ASP A 244 6.92 32.20 5.14
CA ASP A 244 7.35 32.95 3.96
C ASP A 244 8.76 33.57 4.15
N SER A 245 9.67 32.95 4.95
CA SER A 245 10.96 33.57 5.22
C SER A 245 11.82 33.68 3.97
N TYR A 246 12.20 34.91 3.67
CA TYR A 246 13.40 35.27 2.93
C TYR A 246 14.57 35.08 3.91
N ASP A 247 15.38 34.03 3.76
CA ASP A 247 16.71 34.08 4.32
C ASP A 247 17.47 35.06 3.43
N GLY A 248 17.84 36.21 3.97
CA GLY A 248 18.37 37.39 3.26
C GLY A 248 19.69 37.18 2.49
N CYS A 249 19.81 36.09 1.80
CA CYS A 249 20.84 35.79 0.83
C CYS A 249 20.20 35.88 -0.55
N ASP A 250 20.76 36.73 -1.44
CA ASP A 250 20.29 37.05 -2.80
C ASP A 250 20.29 35.89 -3.81
N THR A 251 20.51 34.70 -3.36
CA THR A 251 20.20 33.50 -4.15
C THR A 251 18.71 33.25 -4.04
N ILE A 252 18.01 33.31 -5.16
CA ILE A 252 16.61 32.92 -5.33
C ILE A 252 16.38 31.62 -4.58
N ALA A 253 16.03 31.71 -3.31
CA ALA A 253 15.69 30.56 -2.49
C ALA A 253 14.40 29.95 -3.07
N THR A 254 14.57 29.00 -3.95
CA THR A 254 13.53 28.32 -4.71
C THR A 254 12.57 27.51 -3.85
N ASP A 255 12.70 27.50 -2.53
CA ASP A 255 11.98 26.61 -1.64
C ASP A 255 11.21 27.32 -0.50
N ARG A 256 10.29 28.22 -0.89
CA ARG A 256 9.20 28.67 0.01
C ARG A 256 8.22 27.52 0.30
N THR A 257 8.74 26.32 0.58
CA THR A 257 7.91 25.13 0.74
C THR A 257 8.17 24.43 2.05
N ILE A 258 7.09 23.94 2.66
CA ILE A 258 7.15 23.08 3.85
C ILE A 258 7.07 21.64 3.39
N THR A 259 8.04 20.82 3.80
CA THR A 259 8.01 19.38 3.52
C THR A 259 7.34 18.63 4.66
N PHE A 260 6.24 17.94 4.37
CA PHE A 260 5.50 17.12 5.34
C PHE A 260 4.88 15.89 4.67
N CYS A 261 4.91 14.73 5.31
CA CYS A 261 4.30 13.47 4.81
C CYS A 261 4.65 13.09 3.36
N GLY A 262 5.84 13.47 2.87
CA GLY A 262 6.29 13.16 1.51
C GLY A 262 5.86 14.15 0.43
N TYR A 263 5.24 15.27 0.84
CA TYR A 263 4.85 16.38 -0.04
C TYR A 263 5.64 17.64 0.29
N LYS A 264 5.72 18.55 -0.68
CA LYS A 264 6.16 19.92 -0.53
C LYS A 264 4.96 20.84 -0.70
N PHE A 265 4.64 21.57 0.35
CA PHE A 265 3.51 22.51 0.40
C PHE A 265 4.01 23.93 0.21
N GLY A 266 3.50 24.63 -0.77
CA GLY A 266 3.64 26.06 -0.96
C GLY A 266 2.26 26.72 -0.94
N ARG A 267 2.22 28.06 -1.00
CA ARG A 267 0.96 28.78 -1.16
C ARG A 267 0.36 28.49 -2.53
N GLY A 268 -0.84 27.94 -2.56
CA GLY A 268 -1.57 27.60 -3.79
C GLY A 268 -1.17 26.27 -4.46
N PHE A 269 -0.12 25.58 -4.00
CA PHE A 269 0.30 24.34 -4.65
C PHE A 269 0.78 23.26 -3.66
N VAL A 270 0.72 22.00 -4.12
CA VAL A 270 1.23 20.83 -3.40
C VAL A 270 2.01 19.95 -4.36
N HIS A 271 3.30 19.86 -4.20
CA HIS A 271 4.15 19.03 -5.02
C HIS A 271 4.61 17.77 -4.26
N LEU A 272 4.99 16.74 -5.00
CA LEU A 272 5.68 15.58 -4.43
C LEU A 272 7.13 15.92 -4.14
N THR A 273 7.69 15.39 -3.03
CA THR A 273 9.14 15.46 -2.82
C THR A 273 9.89 14.68 -3.91
N GLN A 274 11.13 15.06 -4.20
CA GLN A 274 11.96 14.36 -5.19
C GLN A 274 12.08 12.85 -4.88
N ARG A 275 12.16 12.51 -3.60
CA ARG A 275 12.19 11.10 -3.15
C ARG A 275 10.91 10.37 -3.54
N THR A 276 9.74 10.99 -3.35
CA THR A 276 8.43 10.42 -3.70
C THR A 276 8.28 10.30 -5.21
N LYS A 277 8.67 11.35 -5.98
CA LYS A 277 8.69 11.32 -7.45
C LYS A 277 9.54 10.16 -7.99
N LYS A 278 10.81 10.03 -7.53
CA LYS A 278 11.71 8.93 -7.95
C LYS A 278 11.13 7.55 -7.61
N ARG A 279 10.49 7.40 -6.47
CA ARG A 279 9.84 6.13 -6.07
C ARG A 279 8.63 5.80 -6.95
N TYR A 280 7.80 6.79 -7.23
CA TYR A 280 6.66 6.63 -8.13
C TYR A 280 7.10 6.20 -9.53
N VAL A 281 8.04 6.95 -10.15
CA VAL A 281 8.58 6.62 -11.47
C VAL A 281 9.16 5.19 -11.49
N LYS A 282 9.84 4.75 -10.43
CA LYS A 282 10.37 3.38 -10.33
C LYS A 282 9.31 2.31 -10.11
N ALA A 283 8.20 2.67 -9.47
CA ALA A 283 7.11 1.74 -9.15
C ALA A 283 6.09 1.58 -10.29
N ARG A 284 6.11 2.46 -11.31
CA ARG A 284 5.13 2.49 -12.39
C ARG A 284 4.98 1.19 -13.17
N HIS A 285 6.07 0.41 -13.26
CA HIS A 285 6.08 -0.90 -13.93
C HIS A 285 5.69 -2.07 -13.02
N LYS A 286 5.28 -1.80 -11.76
CA LYS A 286 4.89 -2.83 -10.79
C LYS A 286 3.42 -2.64 -10.41
N GLU A 287 2.55 -3.41 -11.00
CA GLU A 287 1.09 -3.37 -10.78
C GLU A 287 0.69 -3.31 -9.29
N ARG A 288 1.27 -4.20 -8.47
CA ARG A 288 1.03 -4.23 -7.01
C ARG A 288 1.41 -2.94 -6.28
N SER A 289 2.32 -2.14 -6.84
CA SER A 289 2.78 -0.91 -6.22
C SER A 289 2.01 0.32 -6.70
N MET A 290 1.42 0.26 -7.90
CA MET A 290 0.72 1.39 -8.52
C MET A 290 -0.48 1.86 -7.70
N GLY A 291 -1.31 0.94 -7.19
CA GLY A 291 -2.47 1.32 -6.35
C GLY A 291 -2.08 2.14 -5.11
N SER A 292 -0.93 1.85 -4.48
CA SER A 292 -0.43 2.64 -3.35
C SER A 292 0.07 4.02 -3.74
N TYR A 293 0.61 4.18 -4.95
CA TYR A 293 1.11 5.48 -5.41
C TYR A 293 0.01 6.33 -6.03
N GLN A 294 -1.04 5.73 -6.58
CA GLN A 294 -2.15 6.46 -7.18
C GLN A 294 -2.79 7.43 -6.17
N GLY A 295 -3.13 6.97 -4.97
CA GLY A 295 -3.66 7.85 -3.92
C GLY A 295 -2.66 8.93 -3.44
N ILE A 296 -1.34 8.75 -3.68
CA ILE A 296 -0.33 9.76 -3.36
C ILE A 296 -0.29 10.87 -4.43
N ILE A 297 -0.39 10.49 -5.70
CA ILE A 297 -0.29 11.43 -6.81
C ILE A 297 -1.60 12.21 -7.07
N GLU A 298 -2.74 11.64 -6.72
CA GLU A 298 -4.06 12.26 -6.91
C GLU A 298 -4.24 13.54 -6.09
N VAL A 299 -3.67 13.61 -4.90
CA VAL A 299 -3.81 14.75 -3.99
C VAL A 299 -2.80 15.87 -4.20
N ALA A 300 -1.80 15.65 -5.05
CA ALA A 300 -0.75 16.62 -5.38
C ALA A 300 -0.90 17.15 -6.80
N ASP A 301 -0.31 18.31 -7.06
CA ASP A 301 -0.29 18.94 -8.37
C ASP A 301 0.70 18.19 -9.28
N THR A 302 0.25 17.08 -9.83
CA THR A 302 1.07 16.12 -10.58
C THR A 302 0.74 16.03 -12.07
N LYS A 303 -0.08 16.96 -12.60
CA LYS A 303 -0.53 16.94 -13.99
C LYS A 303 0.65 16.86 -14.99
N GLU A 304 1.65 17.71 -14.82
CA GLU A 304 2.85 17.71 -15.66
C GLU A 304 3.73 16.45 -15.46
N LEU A 305 3.83 15.96 -14.24
CA LEU A 305 4.55 14.71 -13.96
C LEU A 305 3.88 13.52 -14.67
N ARG A 306 2.54 13.45 -14.65
CA ARG A 306 1.77 12.40 -15.32
C ARG A 306 1.96 12.46 -16.83
N LYS A 307 1.85 13.65 -17.44
CA LYS A 307 2.11 13.86 -18.87
C LYS A 307 3.51 13.41 -19.28
N ARG A 308 4.55 13.81 -18.55
CA ARG A 308 5.94 13.40 -18.83
C ARG A 308 6.14 11.89 -18.74
N ILE A 309 5.51 11.23 -17.76
CA ILE A 309 5.57 9.78 -17.61
C ILE A 309 4.84 9.11 -18.75
N GLN A 310 3.66 9.58 -19.14
CA GLN A 310 2.88 9.06 -20.25
C GLN A 310 3.63 9.20 -21.59
N ILE A 311 4.29 10.32 -21.82
CA ILE A 311 5.18 10.53 -22.99
C ILE A 311 6.36 9.56 -22.95
N GLN A 312 6.99 9.34 -21.80
CA GLN A 312 8.08 8.38 -21.64
C GLN A 312 7.59 6.93 -21.84
N ASP A 313 6.40 6.59 -21.32
CA ASP A 313 5.81 5.26 -21.52
C ASP A 313 5.44 5.05 -22.99
N ASN A 314 4.87 6.05 -23.66
CA ASN A 314 4.61 6.00 -25.10
C ASN A 314 5.91 5.90 -25.93
N LYS A 315 6.96 6.65 -25.59
CA LYS A 315 8.29 6.51 -26.22
C LYS A 315 8.91 5.14 -25.93
N THR A 316 8.74 4.61 -24.73
CA THR A 316 9.19 3.27 -24.34
C THR A 316 8.32 2.22 -25.00
N MET A 317 7.01 2.42 -25.15
CA MET A 317 6.10 1.56 -25.91
C MET A 317 6.44 1.59 -27.41
N ASN A 318 6.77 2.73 -27.98
CA ASN A 318 7.23 2.83 -29.38
C ASN A 318 8.60 2.17 -29.59
N ASN A 319 9.47 2.14 -28.56
CA ASN A 319 10.71 1.35 -28.57
C ASN A 319 10.50 -0.11 -28.10
N VAL A 320 9.50 -0.41 -27.29
CA VAL A 320 9.11 -1.73 -26.74
C VAL A 320 8.13 -2.46 -27.66
N ASN A 321 7.60 -1.82 -28.69
CA ASN A 321 7.05 -2.58 -29.83
C ASN A 321 8.09 -3.51 -30.49
N LYS A 322 9.37 -3.41 -30.04
CA LYS A 322 10.43 -4.40 -30.32
C LYS A 322 10.62 -5.47 -29.23
N ILE A 323 10.08 -5.29 -28.00
CA ILE A 323 10.22 -6.27 -26.89
C ILE A 323 8.87 -6.33 -26.14
N ARG A 324 7.92 -7.07 -26.72
CA ARG A 324 6.65 -7.40 -26.04
C ARG A 324 6.94 -8.25 -24.80
N ARG A 325 6.17 -8.02 -23.71
CA ARG A 325 6.16 -8.92 -22.54
C ARG A 325 5.92 -10.34 -23.02
N PRO A 326 6.63 -11.34 -22.50
CA PRO A 326 6.26 -12.72 -22.79
C PRO A 326 4.79 -12.92 -22.35
N PHE A 327 4.03 -13.59 -23.19
CA PHE A 327 2.66 -13.95 -22.84
C PHE A 327 2.64 -14.73 -21.52
N ALA A 328 1.64 -14.44 -20.67
CA ALA A 328 1.42 -15.20 -19.46
C ALA A 328 0.69 -16.51 -19.83
N GLY A 329 1.12 -17.62 -19.27
CA GLY A 329 0.49 -18.91 -19.46
C GLY A 329 1.49 -20.07 -19.40
N ARG A 330 0.98 -21.29 -19.34
CA ARG A 330 1.81 -22.50 -19.40
C ARG A 330 2.34 -22.68 -20.82
N PRO A 331 3.66 -22.77 -21.05
CA PRO A 331 4.21 -23.01 -22.37
C PRO A 331 3.83 -24.42 -22.86
N MET A 332 3.32 -24.51 -24.07
CA MET A 332 2.88 -25.74 -24.71
C MET A 332 3.52 -25.87 -26.10
N LYS A 333 3.70 -27.08 -26.57
CA LYS A 333 4.07 -27.33 -27.97
C LYS A 333 2.78 -27.42 -28.78
N ILE A 334 2.83 -27.03 -30.06
CA ILE A 334 1.64 -27.05 -30.92
C ILE A 334 1.06 -28.46 -31.07
N ASP A 335 1.90 -29.49 -31.15
CA ASP A 335 1.50 -30.89 -31.26
C ASP A 335 0.62 -31.32 -30.05
N THR A 336 0.92 -30.80 -28.88
CA THR A 336 0.16 -31.12 -27.66
C THR A 336 -1.14 -30.32 -27.55
N MET A 337 -1.39 -29.39 -28.45
CA MET A 337 -2.62 -28.60 -28.56
C MET A 337 -3.59 -29.15 -29.60
N GLU A 338 -3.18 -30.16 -30.35
CA GLU A 338 -4.03 -30.81 -31.35
C GLU A 338 -5.28 -31.44 -30.70
N GLY A 339 -6.43 -31.19 -31.29
CA GLY A 339 -7.74 -31.66 -30.81
C GLY A 339 -8.24 -30.94 -29.55
N ILE A 340 -7.46 -30.05 -28.92
CA ILE A 340 -7.89 -29.33 -27.72
C ILE A 340 -8.61 -28.04 -28.14
N ARG A 341 -9.86 -27.90 -27.71
CA ARG A 341 -10.60 -26.67 -27.88
C ARG A 341 -9.99 -25.53 -27.05
N HIS A 342 -9.84 -24.37 -27.66
CA HIS A 342 -9.29 -23.21 -26.97
C HIS A 342 -9.78 -21.89 -27.54
N THR A 343 -9.71 -20.86 -26.71
CA THR A 343 -10.04 -19.49 -27.07
C THR A 343 -8.75 -18.66 -27.15
N ILE A 344 -8.44 -18.11 -28.31
CA ILE A 344 -7.26 -17.24 -28.48
C ILE A 344 -7.60 -15.87 -27.90
N VAL A 345 -6.79 -15.43 -26.95
CA VAL A 345 -6.96 -14.16 -26.22
C VAL A 345 -5.93 -13.09 -26.62
N ASP A 346 -4.81 -13.47 -27.19
CA ASP A 346 -3.84 -12.56 -27.83
C ASP A 346 -2.87 -13.35 -28.73
N PHE A 347 -2.31 -12.69 -29.74
CA PHE A 347 -1.28 -13.27 -30.59
C PHE A 347 -0.32 -12.21 -31.11
N VAL A 348 0.88 -12.63 -31.50
CA VAL A 348 1.90 -11.74 -32.07
C VAL A 348 2.73 -12.46 -33.13
N GLU A 349 2.92 -11.81 -34.27
CA GLU A 349 3.84 -12.26 -35.29
C GLU A 349 5.29 -11.91 -34.89
N LYS A 350 6.19 -12.86 -35.11
CA LYS A 350 7.63 -12.69 -34.88
C LYS A 350 8.41 -13.16 -36.09
N ALA A 351 9.50 -12.47 -36.43
CA ALA A 351 10.41 -12.92 -37.46
C ALA A 351 11.07 -14.26 -37.09
N SER A 352 11.06 -15.21 -38.01
CA SER A 352 11.70 -16.51 -37.84
C SER A 352 13.23 -16.41 -38.06
N LYS A 353 13.96 -17.26 -37.36
CA LYS A 353 15.39 -17.48 -37.60
C LYS A 353 15.66 -18.72 -38.49
N GLN A 354 14.58 -19.46 -38.81
CA GLN A 354 14.66 -20.64 -39.66
C GLN A 354 14.56 -20.24 -41.14
N LYS A 355 15.37 -20.89 -42.00
CA LYS A 355 15.47 -20.54 -43.42
C LYS A 355 14.17 -20.75 -44.21
N ASP A 356 13.32 -21.66 -43.76
CA ASP A 356 12.13 -22.09 -44.48
C ASP A 356 10.85 -21.41 -44.00
N CYS A 357 10.95 -20.46 -43.08
CA CYS A 357 9.78 -19.76 -42.51
C CYS A 357 10.13 -18.28 -42.26
N GLU A 358 9.47 -17.35 -42.92
CA GLU A 358 9.70 -15.90 -42.75
C GLU A 358 9.25 -15.38 -41.39
N SER A 359 8.14 -15.88 -40.87
CA SER A 359 7.58 -15.47 -39.60
C SER A 359 6.84 -16.61 -38.91
N TYR A 360 6.68 -16.49 -37.61
CA TYR A 360 5.85 -17.38 -36.80
C TYR A 360 4.98 -16.58 -35.83
N PHE A 361 3.85 -17.16 -35.40
CA PHE A 361 2.97 -16.57 -34.40
C PHE A 361 3.24 -17.15 -33.03
N HIS A 362 3.26 -16.25 -32.04
CA HIS A 362 3.27 -16.58 -30.62
C HIS A 362 1.87 -16.27 -30.09
N ILE A 363 1.18 -17.27 -29.54
CA ILE A 363 -0.26 -17.25 -29.30
C ILE A 363 -0.50 -17.49 -27.82
N GLN A 364 -1.38 -16.70 -27.22
CA GLN A 364 -1.89 -16.90 -25.87
C GLN A 364 -3.36 -17.31 -25.96
N ALA A 365 -3.71 -18.41 -25.29
CA ALA A 365 -5.06 -18.97 -25.35
C ALA A 365 -5.52 -19.53 -24.00
N ILE A 366 -6.83 -19.64 -23.81
CA ILE A 366 -7.46 -20.40 -22.73
C ILE A 366 -7.87 -21.74 -23.33
N ALA A 367 -7.27 -22.83 -22.90
CA ALA A 367 -7.51 -24.18 -23.43
C ALA A 367 -8.30 -25.02 -22.43
N ASP A 368 -9.24 -25.81 -22.93
CA ASP A 368 -10.10 -26.66 -22.12
C ASP A 368 -9.26 -27.68 -21.32
N GLY A 369 -9.54 -27.76 -20.03
CA GLY A 369 -8.81 -28.63 -19.10
C GLY A 369 -7.38 -28.18 -18.76
N LEU A 370 -6.78 -27.22 -19.48
CA LEU A 370 -5.39 -26.75 -19.30
C LEU A 370 -5.29 -25.32 -18.74
N GLY A 371 -6.36 -24.52 -18.84
CA GLY A 371 -6.36 -23.11 -18.45
C GLY A 371 -5.55 -22.23 -19.41
N LEU A 372 -4.87 -21.21 -18.89
CA LEU A 372 -4.11 -20.26 -19.69
C LEU A 372 -2.81 -20.86 -20.21
N VAL A 373 -2.67 -20.96 -21.53
CA VAL A 373 -1.53 -21.57 -22.23
C VAL A 373 -0.90 -20.58 -23.22
N VAL A 374 0.35 -20.84 -23.57
CA VAL A 374 1.08 -20.11 -24.60
C VAL A 374 1.78 -21.11 -25.52
N TYR A 375 1.60 -20.99 -26.81
CA TYR A 375 2.27 -21.82 -27.81
C TYR A 375 2.74 -20.98 -29.00
N SER A 376 3.61 -21.54 -29.81
CA SER A 376 4.14 -20.88 -31.01
C SER A 376 3.94 -21.81 -32.21
N THR A 377 3.62 -21.22 -33.35
CA THR A 377 3.48 -21.95 -34.59
C THR A 377 4.03 -21.19 -35.78
N GLY A 378 4.73 -21.91 -36.66
CA GLY A 378 5.14 -21.46 -37.97
C GLY A 378 4.29 -22.10 -39.09
N SER A 379 3.22 -22.83 -38.76
CA SER A 379 2.33 -23.43 -39.75
C SER A 379 1.80 -22.36 -40.69
N GLN A 380 1.99 -22.55 -41.98
CA GLN A 380 1.61 -21.59 -43.00
C GLN A 380 0.11 -21.29 -42.93
N LYS A 381 -0.76 -22.29 -42.82
CA LYS A 381 -2.20 -22.14 -42.73
C LYS A 381 -2.65 -21.33 -41.52
N ILE A 382 -2.08 -21.61 -40.33
CA ILE A 382 -2.37 -20.85 -39.10
C ILE A 382 -1.86 -19.42 -39.22
N CYS A 383 -0.66 -19.22 -39.78
CA CYS A 383 -0.07 -17.91 -39.97
C CYS A 383 -0.92 -17.06 -40.94
N GLU A 384 -1.37 -17.62 -42.06
CA GLU A 384 -2.26 -16.96 -43.01
C GLU A 384 -3.60 -16.59 -42.38
N PHE A 385 -4.22 -17.51 -41.61
CA PHE A 385 -5.43 -17.23 -40.86
C PHE A 385 -5.26 -16.07 -39.88
N LEU A 386 -4.23 -16.09 -39.06
CA LEU A 386 -3.98 -15.05 -38.04
C LEU A 386 -3.61 -13.70 -38.67
N LYS A 387 -2.98 -13.68 -39.86
CA LYS A 387 -2.71 -12.44 -40.61
C LYS A 387 -3.97 -11.71 -41.06
N THR A 388 -5.08 -12.44 -41.25
CA THR A 388 -6.39 -11.83 -41.58
C THR A 388 -7.09 -11.23 -40.35
N LYS A 389 -6.60 -11.48 -39.11
CA LYS A 389 -7.25 -11.08 -37.88
C LYS A 389 -6.58 -9.87 -37.25
N ASN A 390 -7.39 -8.97 -36.74
CA ASN A 390 -6.97 -7.79 -35.97
C ASN A 390 -7.21 -7.97 -34.47
N ARG A 391 -6.69 -7.08 -33.64
CA ARG A 391 -6.95 -7.09 -32.20
C ARG A 391 -8.42 -6.93 -31.84
N HIS A 392 -9.23 -6.36 -32.71
CA HIS A 392 -10.67 -6.23 -32.50
C HIS A 392 -11.43 -7.54 -32.68
N ASP A 393 -10.85 -8.48 -33.41
CA ASP A 393 -11.43 -9.81 -33.67
C ASP A 393 -11.22 -10.78 -32.50
N ILE A 394 -10.38 -10.43 -31.51
CA ILE A 394 -10.14 -11.25 -30.33
C ILE A 394 -11.23 -10.99 -29.28
N PRO A 395 -11.72 -12.02 -28.55
CA PRO A 395 -11.24 -13.41 -28.52
C PRO A 395 -11.75 -14.26 -29.69
N LEU A 396 -10.86 -15.10 -30.25
CA LEU A 396 -11.25 -16.11 -31.23
C LEU A 396 -11.60 -17.40 -30.48
N ARG A 397 -12.88 -17.78 -30.49
CA ARG A 397 -13.44 -18.88 -29.70
C ARG A 397 -13.47 -20.19 -30.45
N ASP A 398 -13.64 -21.27 -29.73
CA ASP A 398 -13.85 -22.62 -30.22
C ASP A 398 -12.82 -23.08 -31.26
N MET A 399 -11.63 -22.52 -31.16
CA MET A 399 -10.52 -22.88 -32.03
C MET A 399 -9.99 -24.26 -31.67
N VAL A 400 -9.86 -25.13 -32.64
CA VAL A 400 -9.28 -26.46 -32.51
C VAL A 400 -8.13 -26.59 -33.50
N ILE A 401 -6.97 -27.02 -33.03
CA ILE A 401 -5.83 -27.30 -33.92
C ILE A 401 -5.99 -28.71 -34.45
N VAL A 402 -5.99 -28.84 -35.78
CA VAL A 402 -6.02 -30.10 -36.50
C VAL A 402 -4.76 -30.24 -37.33
N HIS A 403 -4.24 -31.45 -37.45
CA HIS A 403 -3.08 -31.77 -38.26
C HIS A 403 -3.46 -32.67 -39.40
N ASP A 404 -3.10 -32.26 -40.62
CA ASP A 404 -3.26 -33.08 -41.84
C ASP A 404 -1.93 -33.19 -42.60
N TRP A 405 -1.92 -33.82 -43.76
CA TRP A 405 -0.75 -33.97 -44.63
C TRP A 405 -0.09 -32.65 -45.06
N SER A 406 -0.82 -31.52 -44.94
CA SER A 406 -0.33 -30.18 -45.28
C SER A 406 0.06 -29.33 -44.07
N GLY A 407 -0.02 -29.87 -42.83
CA GLY A 407 0.39 -29.23 -41.57
C GLY A 407 -0.78 -28.88 -40.65
N PHE A 408 -0.47 -28.09 -39.60
CA PHE A 408 -1.47 -27.66 -38.62
C PHE A 408 -2.34 -26.51 -39.14
N TYR A 409 -3.64 -26.54 -38.86
CA TYR A 409 -4.61 -25.47 -39.12
C TYR A 409 -5.66 -25.38 -38.02
N TYR A 410 -6.42 -24.29 -38.00
CA TYR A 410 -7.57 -24.15 -37.10
C TYR A 410 -8.83 -24.65 -37.76
N ASP A 411 -9.55 -25.51 -37.04
CA ASP A 411 -10.92 -25.87 -37.32
C ASP A 411 -11.82 -25.28 -36.23
N GLY A 412 -12.73 -24.39 -36.61
CA GLY A 412 -13.61 -23.72 -35.64
C GLY A 412 -14.47 -22.65 -36.25
N THR A 413 -15.73 -22.58 -35.79
CA THR A 413 -16.67 -21.51 -36.07
C THR A 413 -16.69 -20.52 -34.91
N VAL A 414 -16.64 -19.22 -35.23
CA VAL A 414 -16.66 -18.13 -34.21
C VAL A 414 -18.11 -17.96 -33.74
N TYR A 415 -18.46 -18.44 -32.56
CA TYR A 415 -19.70 -18.09 -31.86
C TYR A 415 -19.41 -17.07 -30.76
N THR A 416 -20.19 -15.99 -30.71
CA THR A 416 -20.05 -14.93 -29.70
C THR A 416 -21.19 -15.00 -28.69
N ASP A 417 -20.88 -15.35 -27.43
CA ASP A 417 -21.71 -15.00 -26.29
C ASP A 417 -21.22 -13.64 -25.77
N ALA A 418 -22.06 -12.61 -25.91
CA ALA A 418 -21.65 -11.22 -25.64
C ALA A 418 -21.21 -10.96 -24.18
N GLU A 419 -21.79 -11.68 -23.23
CA GLU A 419 -21.43 -11.49 -21.80
C GLU A 419 -20.07 -12.12 -21.46
N GLU A 420 -19.80 -13.31 -21.99
CA GLU A 420 -18.51 -13.98 -21.78
C GLU A 420 -17.38 -13.28 -22.54
N GLU A 421 -17.69 -12.72 -23.72
CA GLU A 421 -16.74 -11.89 -24.46
C GLU A 421 -16.35 -10.63 -23.67
N ASP A 422 -17.30 -9.94 -23.05
CA ASP A 422 -17.05 -8.75 -22.25
C ASP A 422 -16.23 -9.10 -20.98
N MET A 423 -16.47 -10.27 -20.39
CA MET A 423 -15.69 -10.78 -19.26
C MET A 423 -14.24 -11.07 -19.66
N ILE A 424 -14.02 -11.76 -20.78
CA ILE A 424 -12.66 -12.06 -21.29
C ILE A 424 -11.94 -10.76 -21.67
N ARG A 425 -12.60 -9.84 -22.34
CA ARG A 425 -12.03 -8.53 -22.70
C ARG A 425 -11.59 -7.74 -21.47
N ARG A 426 -12.40 -7.72 -20.39
CA ARG A 426 -12.06 -7.08 -19.12
C ARG A 426 -10.87 -7.75 -18.43
N GLN A 427 -10.84 -9.08 -18.41
CA GLN A 427 -9.79 -9.85 -17.74
C GLN A 427 -8.42 -9.67 -18.40
N PHE A 428 -8.37 -9.56 -19.72
CA PHE A 428 -7.14 -9.49 -20.50
C PHE A 428 -6.83 -8.08 -21.05
N GLY A 429 -7.67 -7.08 -20.75
CA GLY A 429 -7.45 -5.69 -21.16
C GLY A 429 -7.57 -5.48 -22.67
N ILE A 430 -8.44 -6.24 -23.34
CA ILE A 430 -8.68 -6.16 -24.79
C ILE A 430 -9.65 -5.02 -25.07
N PRO A 431 -9.34 -4.04 -25.94
CA PRO A 431 -10.22 -2.91 -26.22
C PRO A 431 -11.52 -3.37 -26.91
N LYS A 432 -12.68 -2.73 -26.58
CA LYS A 432 -13.91 -2.89 -27.36
C LYS A 432 -13.69 -2.26 -28.72
N GLY A 433 -14.10 -2.96 -29.78
CA GLY A 433 -14.21 -2.38 -31.12
C GLY A 433 -15.19 -1.20 -31.09
N GLN A 434 -14.87 -0.12 -31.79
CA GLN A 434 -15.84 0.95 -32.14
C GLN A 434 -16.74 0.48 -33.25
#